data_eb5221f43f1a0b5a66958062b64c67ce
#
_entry.id   eb5221f43f1a0b5a66958062b64c67ce
#
_cell.length_a   1.000
_cell.length_b   1.000
_cell.length_c   1.000
_cell.angle_alpha   90.00
_cell.angle_beta   90.00
_cell.angle_gamma   90.00
#
_symmetry.space_group_name_H-M   'P 1'
#
loop_
_entity.id
_entity.type
_entity.pdbx_description
1 polymer ?
#
loop_
_entity_poly.entity_id
_entity_poly.type
_entity_poly.pdbx_seq_one_letter_code
_entity_poly.pdbx_strand_id
1 'polypeptide(L)'
;MSLRIIQTSDIHLGAPFLFLKDKSTLHGKRVISAFKRSIDYAIRSKADVFFIVGDLFHTPFPDKYVQQIVIDELTRLSESGIKTLLLPGNHDHVEGGIFDDIKFLARLPDEVMLLDIKGIE
;
A
#
# COMPACT_ATOMS: atom_id res chain seq x y z
N MET A 1 -12.42 -3.71 25.64
CA MET A 1 -11.32 -3.68 24.66
C MET A 1 -11.65 -2.75 23.52
N SER A 2 -10.73 -1.89 23.16
CA SER A 2 -10.91 -1.00 22.02
C SER A 2 -10.08 -1.48 20.84
N LEU A 3 -10.67 -1.42 19.64
CA LEU A 3 -10.00 -1.74 18.39
C LEU A 3 -9.49 -0.43 17.77
N ARG A 4 -8.19 -0.38 17.49
CA ARG A 4 -7.57 0.81 16.88
C ARG A 4 -7.26 0.54 15.42
N ILE A 5 -7.92 1.27 14.55
CA ILE A 5 -7.77 1.14 13.10
C ILE A 5 -7.18 2.43 12.54
N ILE A 6 -6.12 2.29 11.74
CA ILE A 6 -5.56 3.39 10.97
C ILE A 6 -5.96 3.15 9.51
N GLN A 7 -6.58 4.15 8.90
CA GLN A 7 -7.04 4.04 7.52
C GLN A 7 -6.31 5.06 6.65
N THR A 8 -5.93 4.65 5.45
CA THR A 8 -5.37 5.54 4.44
C THR A 8 -5.96 5.19 3.08
N SER A 9 -5.95 6.16 2.15
CA SER A 9 -6.49 5.99 0.81
C SER A 9 -5.76 6.89 -0.17
N ASP A 10 -5.86 6.58 -1.47
CA ASP A 10 -5.36 7.43 -2.56
C ASP A 10 -3.88 7.79 -2.42
N ILE A 11 -3.06 6.82 -2.04
CA ILE A 11 -1.62 7.04 -1.84
C ILE A 11 -0.92 7.26 -3.18
N HIS A 12 -1.31 6.53 -4.23
CA HIS A 12 -0.79 6.65 -5.60
C HIS A 12 0.73 6.53 -5.68
N LEU A 13 1.30 5.51 -5.05
CA LEU A 13 2.74 5.25 -5.14
C LEU A 13 3.15 5.02 -6.59
N GLY A 14 4.22 5.69 -7.01
CA GLY A 14 4.73 5.57 -8.35
C GLY A 14 4.08 6.48 -9.37
N ALA A 15 3.23 7.44 -8.94
CA ALA A 15 2.61 8.38 -9.86
C ALA A 15 3.66 9.25 -10.56
N PRO A 16 3.59 9.37 -11.90
CA PRO A 16 4.50 10.25 -12.63
C PRO A 16 3.99 11.68 -12.55
N PHE A 17 4.76 12.57 -11.93
CA PHE A 17 4.41 13.97 -11.83
C PHE A 17 5.15 14.75 -12.93
N LEU A 18 4.83 14.43 -14.18
CA LEU A 18 5.53 14.93 -15.36
C LEU A 18 5.49 16.45 -15.48
N PHE A 19 4.43 17.09 -15.00
CA PHE A 19 4.32 18.55 -15.03
C PHE A 19 5.27 19.25 -14.06
N LEU A 20 5.89 18.51 -13.14
CA LEU A 20 6.85 19.07 -12.19
C LEU A 20 8.30 19.00 -12.70
N LYS A 21 8.51 18.35 -13.83
CA LYS A 21 9.84 18.17 -14.46
C LYS A 21 10.85 17.62 -13.43
N ASP A 22 11.91 18.36 -13.16
CA ASP A 22 12.98 17.94 -12.25
C ASP A 22 12.50 17.73 -10.82
N LYS A 23 11.35 18.30 -10.45
CA LYS A 23 10.75 18.12 -9.13
C LYS A 23 9.93 16.85 -9.02
N SER A 24 9.66 16.16 -10.14
CA SER A 24 8.86 14.95 -10.12
C SER A 24 9.47 13.86 -9.22
N THR A 25 10.78 13.67 -9.29
CA THR A 25 11.49 12.71 -8.45
C THR A 25 11.39 13.08 -6.96
N LEU A 26 11.54 14.38 -6.64
CA LEU A 26 11.41 14.84 -5.26
C LEU A 26 9.99 14.62 -4.74
N HIS A 27 8.98 14.92 -5.57
CA HIS A 27 7.60 14.69 -5.17
C HIS A 27 7.30 13.21 -4.96
N GLY A 28 7.81 12.35 -5.85
CA GLY A 28 7.69 10.89 -5.69
C GLY A 28 8.31 10.41 -4.37
N LYS A 29 9.46 10.95 -4.00
CA LYS A 29 10.11 10.64 -2.72
C LYS A 29 9.27 11.12 -1.54
N ARG A 30 8.59 12.26 -1.66
CA ARG A 30 7.71 12.76 -0.61
C ARG A 30 6.50 11.88 -0.41
N VAL A 31 5.92 11.35 -1.50
CA VAL A 31 4.80 10.41 -1.41
C VAL A 31 5.24 9.14 -0.69
N ILE A 32 6.40 8.60 -1.05
CA ILE A 32 6.96 7.42 -0.40
C ILE A 32 7.21 7.70 1.09
N SER A 33 7.80 8.86 1.41
CA SER A 33 8.05 9.25 2.80
C SER A 33 6.76 9.39 3.58
N ALA A 34 5.72 9.95 2.97
CA ALA A 34 4.41 10.07 3.62
C ALA A 34 3.82 8.70 3.92
N PHE A 35 3.95 7.75 2.98
CA PHE A 35 3.50 6.39 3.20
C PHE A 35 4.25 5.77 4.39
N LYS A 36 5.58 5.88 4.41
CA LYS A 36 6.40 5.35 5.51
C LYS A 36 6.04 5.97 6.85
N ARG A 37 5.75 7.28 6.87
CA ARG A 37 5.32 7.96 8.10
C ARG A 37 3.97 7.47 8.60
N SER A 38 3.05 7.14 7.70
CA SER A 38 1.77 6.57 8.11
C SER A 38 1.97 5.21 8.77
N ILE A 39 2.90 4.41 8.26
CA ILE A 39 3.28 3.12 8.84
C ILE A 39 3.92 3.34 10.23
N ASP A 40 4.86 4.30 10.34
CA ASP A 40 5.48 4.64 11.62
C ASP A 40 4.43 5.06 12.66
N TYR A 41 3.45 5.85 12.24
CA TYR A 41 2.37 6.29 13.12
C TYR A 41 1.55 5.08 13.61
N ALA A 42 1.22 4.16 12.72
CA ALA A 42 0.45 2.97 13.08
C ALA A 42 1.22 2.13 14.12
N ILE A 43 2.53 1.98 13.94
CA ILE A 43 3.37 1.21 14.86
C ILE A 43 3.44 1.91 16.22
N ARG A 44 3.70 3.22 16.24
CA ARG A 44 3.80 3.99 17.48
C ARG A 44 2.49 4.03 18.26
N SER A 45 1.37 4.11 17.56
CA SER A 45 0.06 4.14 18.20
C SER A 45 -0.47 2.76 18.56
N LYS A 46 0.28 1.71 18.27
CA LYS A 46 -0.10 0.31 18.55
C LYS A 46 -1.44 -0.03 17.93
N ALA A 47 -1.58 0.28 16.65
CA ALA A 47 -2.79 -0.04 15.90
C ALA A 47 -3.01 -1.55 15.83
N ASP A 48 -4.25 -1.96 15.76
CA ASP A 48 -4.61 -3.37 15.56
C ASP A 48 -4.68 -3.70 14.08
N VAL A 49 -5.17 -2.74 13.28
CA VAL A 49 -5.37 -2.93 11.84
C VAL A 49 -4.94 -1.66 11.10
N PHE A 50 -4.26 -1.87 9.98
CA PHE A 50 -3.94 -0.82 9.01
C PHE A 50 -4.76 -1.09 7.75
N PHE A 51 -5.64 -0.16 7.39
CA PHE A 51 -6.55 -0.34 6.27
C PHE A 51 -6.14 0.58 5.12
N ILE A 52 -5.79 0.00 3.98
CA ILE A 52 -5.49 0.74 2.76
C ILE A 52 -6.71 0.64 1.84
N VAL A 53 -7.38 1.77 1.62
CA VAL A 53 -8.65 1.83 0.89
C VAL A 53 -8.42 2.44 -0.48
N GLY A 54 -8.16 1.58 -1.47
CA GLY A 54 -8.05 2.00 -2.87
C GLY A 54 -6.76 2.71 -3.22
N ASP A 55 -6.32 2.50 -4.45
CA ASP A 55 -5.25 3.26 -5.11
C ASP A 55 -3.94 3.37 -4.32
N LEU A 56 -3.47 2.23 -3.78
CA LEU A 56 -2.13 2.15 -3.18
C LEU A 56 -1.08 2.45 -4.25
N PHE A 57 -1.20 1.83 -5.40
CA PHE A 57 -0.34 2.08 -6.55
C PHE A 57 -1.06 3.01 -7.53
N HIS A 58 -0.31 3.89 -8.17
CA HIS A 58 -0.86 4.77 -9.20
C HIS A 58 -1.24 3.99 -10.46
N THR A 59 -0.54 2.89 -10.73
CA THR A 59 -0.74 2.05 -11.91
C THR A 59 -0.92 0.60 -11.50
N PRO A 60 -1.65 -0.22 -12.28
CA PRO A 60 -1.70 -1.65 -12.02
C PRO A 60 -0.39 -2.38 -12.31
N PHE A 61 0.60 -1.70 -12.91
CA PHE A 61 1.90 -2.29 -13.24
C PHE A 61 3.04 -1.47 -12.62
N PRO A 62 3.12 -1.40 -11.27
CA PRO A 62 4.19 -0.64 -10.61
C PRO A 62 5.56 -1.28 -10.87
N ASP A 63 6.62 -0.47 -10.88
CA ASP A 63 7.97 -0.98 -11.03
C ASP A 63 8.42 -1.74 -9.77
N LYS A 64 9.53 -2.47 -9.91
CA LYS A 64 10.02 -3.32 -8.82
C LYS A 64 10.45 -2.52 -7.60
N TYR A 65 10.93 -1.30 -7.79
CA TYR A 65 11.34 -0.44 -6.68
C TYR A 65 10.13 -0.09 -5.80
N VAL A 66 9.03 0.31 -6.43
CA VAL A 66 7.79 0.64 -5.71
C VAL A 66 7.20 -0.60 -5.04
N GLN A 67 7.21 -1.74 -5.74
CA GLN A 67 6.76 -3.01 -5.17
C GLN A 67 7.54 -3.35 -3.90
N GLN A 68 8.86 -3.18 -3.93
CA GLN A 68 9.71 -3.52 -2.79
C GLN A 68 9.41 -2.63 -1.59
N ILE A 69 9.14 -1.33 -1.82
CA ILE A 69 8.76 -0.42 -0.74
C ILE A 69 7.51 -0.93 -0.04
N VAL A 70 6.50 -1.33 -0.80
CA VAL A 70 5.25 -1.85 -0.23
C VAL A 70 5.51 -3.13 0.57
N ILE A 71 6.27 -4.06 0.01
CA ILE A 71 6.61 -5.31 0.69
C ILE A 71 7.30 -5.01 2.02
N ASP A 72 8.31 -4.13 2.01
CA ASP A 72 9.08 -3.79 3.20
C ASP A 72 8.21 -3.15 4.28
N GLU A 73 7.36 -2.20 3.90
CA GLU A 73 6.53 -1.47 4.86
C GLU A 73 5.42 -2.34 5.44
N LEU A 74 4.77 -3.16 4.62
CA LEU A 74 3.76 -4.09 5.13
C LEU A 74 4.38 -5.17 6.01
N THR A 75 5.62 -5.56 5.72
CA THR A 75 6.37 -6.48 6.59
C THR A 75 6.64 -5.84 7.95
N ARG A 76 6.99 -4.54 7.99
CA ARG A 76 7.17 -3.82 9.25
C ARG A 76 5.90 -3.84 10.10
N LEU A 77 4.74 -3.62 9.47
CA LEU A 77 3.45 -3.71 10.18
C LEU A 77 3.23 -5.10 10.74
N SER A 78 3.45 -6.12 9.93
CA SER A 78 3.28 -7.51 10.33
C SER A 78 4.17 -7.87 11.52
N GLU A 79 5.44 -7.46 11.46
CA GLU A 79 6.40 -7.70 12.55
C GLU A 79 6.02 -6.99 13.84
N SER A 80 5.23 -5.93 13.73
CA SER A 80 4.71 -5.18 14.88
C SER A 80 3.35 -5.71 15.37
N GLY A 81 2.88 -6.82 14.81
CA GLY A 81 1.61 -7.43 15.19
C GLY A 81 0.39 -6.75 14.60
N ILE A 82 0.55 -5.93 13.56
CA ILE A 82 -0.55 -5.19 12.94
C ILE A 82 -0.99 -5.92 11.68
N LYS A 83 -2.29 -6.17 11.58
CA LYS A 83 -2.88 -6.75 10.37
C LYS A 83 -3.13 -5.67 9.33
N THR A 84 -2.92 -5.98 8.07
CA THR A 84 -3.18 -5.07 6.96
C THR A 84 -4.36 -5.57 6.15
N LEU A 85 -5.34 -4.70 5.95
CA LEU A 85 -6.43 -4.92 5.00
C LEU A 85 -6.16 -4.04 3.79
N LEU A 86 -6.13 -4.65 2.61
CA LEU A 86 -5.79 -3.97 1.37
C LEU A 86 -6.92 -4.10 0.38
N LEU A 87 -7.57 -2.98 0.06
CA LEU A 87 -8.65 -2.92 -0.92
C LEU A 87 -8.13 -2.21 -2.18
N PRO A 88 -8.01 -2.91 -3.32
CA PRO A 88 -7.60 -2.25 -4.57
C PRO A 88 -8.60 -1.21 -5.05
N GLY A 89 -8.10 -0.18 -5.71
CA GLY A 89 -8.91 0.90 -6.27
C GLY A 89 -8.93 0.87 -7.79
N ASN A 90 -9.42 1.96 -8.39
CA ASN A 90 -9.57 2.05 -9.84
C ASN A 90 -8.23 2.09 -10.58
N HIS A 91 -7.19 2.67 -9.97
CA HIS A 91 -5.89 2.84 -10.61
C HIS A 91 -5.01 1.61 -10.51
N ASP A 92 -5.18 0.78 -9.47
CA ASP A 92 -4.31 -0.36 -9.25
C ASP A 92 -5.00 -1.71 -9.38
N HIS A 93 -6.28 -1.72 -9.76
CA HIS A 93 -7.03 -2.96 -9.96
C HIS A 93 -7.42 -3.14 -11.42
N VAL A 94 -6.68 -3.98 -12.12
CA VAL A 94 -7.08 -4.50 -13.44
C VAL A 94 -6.70 -5.96 -13.51
N GLU A 95 -7.42 -6.69 -14.33
CA GLU A 95 -7.11 -8.09 -14.60
C GLU A 95 -5.69 -8.22 -15.16
N GLY A 96 -4.90 -9.11 -14.58
CA GLY A 96 -3.51 -9.31 -14.96
C GLY A 96 -2.53 -8.29 -14.38
N GLY A 97 -3.01 -7.36 -13.53
CA GLY A 97 -2.17 -6.38 -12.88
C GLY A 97 -1.47 -6.92 -11.63
N ILE A 98 -0.93 -5.99 -10.82
CA ILE A 98 -0.10 -6.34 -9.66
C ILE A 98 -0.85 -7.20 -8.64
N PHE A 99 -2.16 -6.97 -8.45
CA PHE A 99 -2.94 -7.73 -7.48
C PHE A 99 -3.38 -9.10 -8.00
N ASP A 100 -3.05 -9.43 -9.25
CA ASP A 100 -3.18 -10.78 -9.82
C ASP A 100 -1.81 -11.45 -9.98
N ASP A 101 -0.72 -10.76 -9.65
CA ASP A 101 0.63 -11.28 -9.79
C ASP A 101 0.98 -12.18 -8.62
N ILE A 102 1.00 -13.48 -8.87
CA ILE A 102 1.27 -14.50 -7.84
C ILE A 102 2.63 -14.27 -7.18
N LYS A 103 3.65 -13.84 -7.94
CA LYS A 103 4.98 -13.61 -7.40
C LYS A 103 4.99 -12.45 -6.41
N PHE A 104 4.26 -11.38 -6.71
CA PHE A 104 4.13 -10.25 -5.78
C PHE A 104 3.36 -10.67 -4.54
N LEU A 105 2.21 -11.30 -4.73
CA LEU A 105 1.33 -11.68 -3.61
C LEU A 105 2.02 -12.66 -2.66
N ALA A 106 2.86 -13.56 -3.20
CA ALA A 106 3.61 -14.51 -2.38
C ALA A 106 4.65 -13.84 -1.48
N ARG A 107 5.07 -12.61 -1.81
CA ARG A 107 6.06 -11.87 -1.02
C ARG A 107 5.42 -11.04 0.10
N LEU A 108 4.10 -10.88 0.08
CA LEU A 108 3.39 -10.16 1.14
C LEU A 108 3.37 -11.02 2.41
N PRO A 109 3.44 -10.38 3.61
CA PRO A 109 3.30 -11.13 4.86
C PRO A 109 1.92 -11.78 4.97
N ASP A 110 1.85 -12.86 5.75
CA ASP A 110 0.59 -13.61 5.94
C ASP A 110 -0.52 -12.77 6.57
N GLU A 111 -0.16 -11.76 7.32
CA GLU A 111 -1.12 -10.87 7.99
C GLU A 111 -1.77 -9.85 7.06
N VAL A 112 -1.34 -9.80 5.80
CA VAL A 112 -1.97 -8.94 4.79
C VAL A 112 -3.15 -9.68 4.18
N MET A 113 -4.33 -9.09 4.29
CA MET A 113 -5.54 -9.61 3.66
C MET A 113 -5.93 -8.72 2.47
N LEU A 114 -5.89 -9.30 1.28
CA LEU A 114 -6.33 -8.61 0.07
C LEU A 114 -7.84 -8.80 -0.06
N LEU A 115 -8.56 -7.70 -0.07
CA LEU A 115 -10.02 -7.73 -0.22
C LEU A 115 -10.37 -7.68 -1.70
N ASP A 116 -11.12 -8.68 -2.14
CA ASP A 116 -11.58 -8.76 -3.53
C ASP A 116 -13.00 -8.20 -3.61
N ILE A 117 -13.19 -7.18 -4.44
CA ILE A 117 -14.50 -6.58 -4.65
C ILE A 117 -15.52 -7.62 -5.12
N LYS A 118 -15.07 -8.61 -5.91
CA LYS A 118 -15.95 -9.68 -6.39
C LYS A 118 -16.43 -10.58 -5.28
N GLY A 119 -15.76 -10.61 -4.14
CA GLY A 119 -16.13 -11.41 -2.99
C GLY A 119 -17.03 -10.70 -1.99
N ILE A 120 -17.40 -9.44 -2.26
CA ILE A 120 -18.21 -8.63 -1.35
C ILE A 120 -19.70 -8.67 -1.72
N GLU A 121 -20.08 -9.51 -2.60
CA GLU A 121 -21.50 -9.64 -2.96
C GLU A 121 -22.33 -10.21 -1.79
#